data_610bd6c0c4053434380a86a3e1cb7c44
#
_entry.id   610bd6c0c4053434380a86a3e1cb7c44
#
_cell.length_a   1.000
_cell.length_b   1.000
_cell.length_c   1.000
_cell.angle_alpha   90.00
_cell.angle_beta   90.00
_cell.angle_gamma   90.00
#
_symmetry.space_group_name_H-M   'P 1'
#
loop_
_entity.id
_entity.type
_entity.pdbx_description
1 polymer ?
#
loop_
_entity_poly.entity_id
_entity_poly.type
_entity_poly.pdbx_seq_one_letter_code
_entity_poly.pdbx_strand_id
1 'polypeptide(L)'
;MSTRANTLQENSATEFSSIGPDVWQGKENPLFIESDNLCAAWKTHALENDHLSVRIGRWNIPGEPIVILVDFQPFFEKKNDIYTEMWNRFQVDSLHAYGDYDEASMFSYAAGRVVESFYRYNLTETDKVVYQAHEWMTGMGALYVQEAVPEVATIFTTHATSSDVR
;
A
#
# COMPACT_ATOMS: atom_id res chain seq x y z
N MET A 1 12.28 6.89 6.05
CA MET A 1 10.90 7.24 5.61
C MET A 1 10.46 8.65 6.03
N SER A 2 10.64 9.08 7.30
CA SER A 2 10.13 10.38 7.79
C SER A 2 10.62 11.61 7.03
N THR A 3 11.91 11.68 6.71
CA THR A 3 12.50 12.85 6.04
C THR A 3 11.94 13.09 4.63
N ARG A 4 11.64 12.02 3.91
CA ARG A 4 11.13 12.12 2.52
C ARG A 4 9.66 12.53 2.48
N ALA A 5 8.86 12.01 3.42
CA ALA A 5 7.45 12.39 3.55
C ALA A 5 7.31 13.89 3.85
N ASN A 6 8.13 14.42 4.77
CA ASN A 6 8.15 15.84 5.08
C ASN A 6 8.55 16.70 3.88
N THR A 7 9.62 16.31 3.17
CA THR A 7 10.10 17.06 2.00
C THR A 7 9.06 17.14 0.88
N LEU A 8 8.30 16.06 0.65
CA LEU A 8 7.24 16.04 -0.35
C LEU A 8 6.04 16.90 0.06
N GLN A 9 5.68 16.89 1.34
CA GLN A 9 4.57 17.65 1.87
C GLN A 9 4.88 19.17 1.95
N GLU A 10 6.13 19.55 2.24
CA GLU A 10 6.55 20.93 2.32
C GLU A 10 6.72 21.63 0.96
N ASN A 11 7.03 20.88 -0.10
CA ASN A 11 7.41 21.43 -1.41
C ASN A 11 6.33 21.36 -2.48
N SER A 12 5.15 20.81 -2.20
CA SER A 12 4.09 20.71 -3.22
C SER A 12 2.71 20.92 -2.61
N ALA A 13 1.79 21.43 -3.43
CA ALA A 13 0.35 21.38 -3.15
C ALA A 13 -0.20 19.93 -3.20
N THR A 14 0.66 18.96 -3.07
CA THR A 14 0.37 17.52 -3.20
C THR A 14 0.15 16.94 -1.82
N GLU A 15 -1.00 16.35 -1.60
CA GLU A 15 -1.29 15.61 -0.39
C GLU A 15 -0.54 14.27 -0.42
N PHE A 16 0.25 14.00 0.61
CA PHE A 16 1.03 12.77 0.72
C PHE A 16 0.41 11.85 1.76
N SER A 17 0.17 10.61 1.37
CA SER A 17 -0.28 9.55 2.27
C SER A 17 0.63 8.34 2.15
N SER A 18 0.86 7.63 3.25
CA SER A 18 1.60 6.36 3.26
C SER A 18 0.65 5.19 3.48
N ILE A 19 0.98 4.03 2.89
CA ILE A 19 0.30 2.76 3.16
C ILE A 19 1.31 1.84 3.82
N GLY A 20 0.92 1.23 4.93
CA GLY A 20 1.73 0.28 5.68
C GLY A 20 0.95 -0.95 6.11
N PRO A 21 1.65 -2.04 6.50
CA PRO A 21 1.01 -3.21 7.09
C PRO A 21 0.52 -2.90 8.50
N ASP A 22 -0.68 -3.35 8.87
CA ASP A 22 -1.17 -3.25 10.24
C ASP A 22 -0.62 -4.40 11.10
N VAL A 23 0.64 -4.27 11.50
CA VAL A 23 1.32 -5.24 12.37
C VAL A 23 1.10 -4.97 13.85
N TRP A 24 0.35 -3.91 14.19
CA TRP A 24 0.07 -3.50 15.57
C TRP A 24 -1.38 -3.74 15.98
N GLN A 25 -2.09 -4.65 15.34
CA GLN A 25 -3.46 -4.98 15.73
C GLN A 25 -3.56 -5.34 17.21
N GLY A 26 -4.41 -4.64 17.94
CA GLY A 26 -4.58 -4.84 19.38
C GLY A 26 -3.40 -4.39 20.26
N LYS A 27 -2.41 -3.69 19.71
CA LYS A 27 -1.28 -3.10 20.44
C LYS A 27 -1.25 -1.59 20.22
N GLU A 28 -0.88 -0.88 21.28
CA GLU A 28 -0.65 0.57 21.18
C GLU A 28 0.68 0.85 20.48
N ASN A 29 0.66 1.79 19.55
CA ASN A 29 1.87 2.34 18.94
C ASN A 29 1.89 3.85 19.20
N PRO A 30 2.84 4.37 20.00
CA PRO A 30 2.90 5.79 20.37
C PRO A 30 3.19 6.70 19.18
N LEU A 31 3.66 6.15 18.06
CA LEU A 31 3.92 6.89 16.84
C LEU A 31 2.71 6.94 15.90
N PHE A 32 1.65 6.17 16.16
CA PHE A 32 0.45 6.16 15.33
C PHE A 32 -0.74 6.74 16.10
N ILE A 33 -1.26 7.85 15.62
CA ILE A 33 -2.47 8.48 16.17
C ILE A 33 -3.63 8.14 15.24
N GLU A 34 -4.46 7.18 15.64
CA GLU A 34 -5.63 6.77 14.88
C GLU A 34 -6.69 7.89 14.87
N SER A 35 -7.39 8.03 13.76
CA SER A 35 -8.48 8.98 13.59
C SER A 35 -9.72 8.30 13.04
N ASP A 36 -10.79 8.35 13.78
CA ASP A 36 -12.09 7.81 13.36
C ASP A 36 -12.76 8.64 12.27
N ASN A 37 -12.36 9.90 12.15
CA ASN A 37 -12.98 10.85 11.23
C ASN A 37 -12.32 10.90 9.84
N LEU A 38 -11.03 10.54 9.74
CA LEU A 38 -10.33 10.56 8.46
C LEU A 38 -10.90 9.48 7.54
N CYS A 39 -11.43 9.92 6.40
CA CYS A 39 -11.98 9.05 5.37
C CYS A 39 -13.00 8.02 5.91
N ALA A 40 -13.79 8.38 6.94
CA ALA A 40 -14.68 7.45 7.64
C ALA A 40 -15.67 6.73 6.69
N ALA A 41 -16.26 7.46 5.75
CA ALA A 41 -17.18 6.89 4.78
C ALA A 41 -16.48 5.88 3.85
N TRP A 42 -15.26 6.19 3.38
CA TRP A 42 -14.47 5.25 2.60
C TRP A 42 -14.03 4.04 3.42
N LYS A 43 -13.61 4.23 4.67
CA LYS A 43 -13.24 3.13 5.56
C LYS A 43 -14.36 2.10 5.69
N THR A 44 -15.62 2.57 5.87
CA THR A 44 -16.80 1.69 5.91
C THR A 44 -17.01 0.99 4.57
N HIS A 45 -16.96 1.74 3.46
CA HIS A 45 -17.10 1.18 2.11
C HIS A 45 -16.06 0.11 1.82
N ALA A 46 -14.79 0.37 2.12
CA ALA A 46 -13.68 -0.55 1.91
C ALA A 46 -13.89 -1.88 2.64
N LEU A 47 -14.38 -1.83 3.88
CA LEU A 47 -14.67 -3.02 4.66
C LEU A 47 -15.85 -3.81 4.08
N GLU A 48 -16.97 -3.12 3.77
CA GLU A 48 -18.24 -3.76 3.39
C GLU A 48 -18.24 -4.27 1.94
N ASN A 49 -17.60 -3.54 1.03
CA ASN A 49 -17.67 -3.83 -0.42
C ASN A 49 -16.37 -4.44 -0.98
N ASP A 50 -15.21 -4.01 -0.47
CA ASP A 50 -13.91 -4.43 -0.99
C ASP A 50 -13.24 -5.47 -0.10
N HIS A 51 -13.83 -5.77 1.06
CA HIS A 51 -13.29 -6.67 2.08
C HIS A 51 -11.88 -6.27 2.55
N LEU A 52 -11.66 -4.96 2.67
CA LEU A 52 -10.42 -4.35 3.13
C LEU A 52 -10.61 -3.79 4.55
N SER A 53 -9.90 -4.36 5.50
CA SER A 53 -9.83 -3.82 6.86
C SER A 53 -8.66 -2.85 6.95
N VAL A 54 -8.96 -1.58 7.22
CA VAL A 54 -7.94 -0.52 7.32
C VAL A 54 -8.10 0.31 8.58
N ARG A 55 -6.98 0.77 9.13
CA ARG A 55 -6.90 1.80 10.15
C ARG A 55 -6.26 3.04 9.56
N ILE A 56 -6.83 4.21 9.84
CA ILE A 56 -6.36 5.47 9.27
C ILE A 56 -6.00 6.42 10.39
N GLY A 57 -4.91 7.11 10.23
CA GLY A 57 -4.42 8.05 11.23
C GLY A 57 -3.27 8.89 10.71
N ARG A 58 -2.49 9.41 11.64
CA ARG A 58 -1.29 10.19 11.35
C ARG A 58 -0.09 9.62 12.10
N TRP A 59 1.07 9.69 11.46
CA TRP A 59 2.30 9.45 12.19
C TRP A 59 2.60 10.63 13.12
N ASN A 60 2.90 10.36 14.39
CA ASN A 60 3.33 11.34 15.38
C ASN A 60 4.82 11.70 15.17
N ILE A 61 5.10 12.28 14.02
CA ILE A 61 6.41 12.78 13.59
C ILE A 61 6.22 14.15 12.94
N PRO A 62 7.26 14.97 12.76
CA PRO A 62 7.15 16.25 12.06
C PRO A 62 6.44 16.10 10.72
N GLY A 63 5.49 17.00 10.43
CA GLY A 63 4.64 16.97 9.24
C GLY A 63 3.38 16.11 9.38
N GLU A 64 3.24 15.30 10.42
CA GLU A 64 2.07 14.48 10.72
C GLU A 64 1.41 13.81 9.49
N PRO A 65 2.20 13.11 8.64
CA PRO A 65 1.68 12.56 7.39
C PRO A 65 0.58 11.54 7.67
N ILE A 66 -0.42 11.53 6.80
CA ILE A 66 -1.50 10.54 6.84
C ILE A 66 -0.92 9.16 6.55
N VAL A 67 -1.41 8.18 7.29
CA VAL A 67 -1.09 6.76 7.09
C VAL A 67 -2.35 5.92 7.08
N ILE A 68 -2.39 4.99 6.15
CA ILE A 68 -3.37 3.92 6.05
C ILE A 68 -2.66 2.61 6.39
N LEU A 69 -3.06 1.97 7.46
CA LEU A 69 -2.57 0.65 7.85
C LEU A 69 -3.59 -0.39 7.38
N VAL A 70 -3.14 -1.37 6.60
CA VAL A 70 -4.02 -2.41 6.05
C VAL A 70 -3.76 -3.76 6.70
N ASP A 71 -4.84 -4.44 7.10
CA ASP A 71 -4.79 -5.84 7.47
C ASP A 71 -4.65 -6.71 6.21
N PHE A 72 -3.50 -7.30 6.03
CA PHE A 72 -3.19 -8.14 4.87
C PHE A 72 -3.31 -9.64 5.16
N GLN A 73 -3.56 -10.03 6.41
CA GLN A 73 -3.66 -11.44 6.81
C GLN A 73 -4.76 -12.22 6.04
N PRO A 74 -5.94 -11.67 5.77
CA PRO A 74 -6.97 -12.37 5.02
C PRO A 74 -6.55 -12.78 3.59
N PHE A 75 -5.56 -12.12 3.01
CA PHE A 75 -5.09 -12.43 1.66
C PHE A 75 -4.31 -13.74 1.58
N PHE A 76 -3.79 -14.24 2.71
CA PHE A 76 -3.12 -15.54 2.73
C PHE A 76 -4.03 -16.71 2.32
N GLU A 77 -5.32 -16.62 2.58
CA GLU A 77 -6.29 -17.63 2.15
C GLU A 77 -6.39 -17.75 0.63
N LYS A 78 -6.12 -16.65 -0.08
CA LYS A 78 -6.16 -16.54 -1.54
C LYS A 78 -4.77 -16.47 -2.18
N LYS A 79 -3.72 -16.72 -1.42
CA LYS A 79 -2.33 -16.54 -1.86
C LYS A 79 -2.02 -17.22 -3.19
N ASN A 80 -2.41 -18.50 -3.31
CA ASN A 80 -2.12 -19.27 -4.52
C ASN A 80 -2.88 -18.75 -5.75
N ASP A 81 -4.09 -18.25 -5.57
CA ASP A 81 -4.88 -17.64 -6.64
C ASP A 81 -4.23 -16.34 -7.08
N ILE A 82 -3.80 -15.50 -6.12
CA ILE A 82 -3.07 -14.26 -6.38
C ILE A 82 -1.78 -14.53 -7.14
N TYR A 83 -0.99 -15.52 -6.74
CA TYR A 83 0.25 -15.88 -7.42
C TYR A 83 0.00 -16.43 -8.83
N THR A 84 -1.05 -17.21 -9.01
CA THR A 84 -1.47 -17.69 -10.33
C THR A 84 -1.87 -16.52 -11.24
N GLU A 85 -2.58 -15.56 -10.71
CA GLU A 85 -2.94 -14.34 -11.44
C GLU A 85 -1.70 -13.54 -11.84
N MET A 86 -0.75 -13.33 -10.93
CA MET A 86 0.52 -12.65 -11.21
C MET A 86 1.35 -13.37 -12.26
N TRP A 87 1.37 -14.71 -12.23
CA TRP A 87 2.01 -15.48 -13.29
C TRP A 87 1.33 -15.30 -14.65
N ASN A 88 0.01 -15.43 -14.69
CA ASN A 88 -0.74 -15.36 -15.95
C ASN A 88 -0.63 -13.97 -16.61
N ARG A 89 -0.59 -12.92 -15.82
CA ARG A 89 -0.60 -11.54 -16.32
C ARG A 89 0.80 -10.98 -16.54
N PHE A 90 1.72 -11.25 -15.63
CA PHE A 90 3.04 -10.60 -15.58
C PHE A 90 4.21 -11.56 -15.68
N GLN A 91 3.97 -12.88 -15.74
CA GLN A 91 4.99 -13.93 -15.74
C GLN A 91 5.89 -13.89 -14.50
N VAL A 92 5.33 -13.42 -13.36
CA VAL A 92 6.04 -13.41 -12.08
C VAL A 92 5.84 -14.74 -11.38
N ASP A 93 6.91 -15.56 -11.34
CA ASP A 93 6.92 -16.83 -10.62
C ASP A 93 7.11 -16.60 -9.12
N SER A 94 6.04 -16.80 -8.37
CA SER A 94 6.01 -16.63 -6.91
C SER A 94 5.78 -17.94 -6.16
N LEU A 95 5.41 -19.03 -6.86
CA LEU A 95 5.08 -20.30 -6.20
C LEU A 95 6.28 -21.01 -5.57
N HIS A 96 7.47 -20.75 -6.07
CA HIS A 96 8.73 -21.30 -5.57
C HIS A 96 9.50 -20.37 -4.65
N ALA A 97 8.91 -19.20 -4.35
CA ALA A 97 9.51 -18.26 -3.41
C ALA A 97 9.50 -18.82 -1.97
N TYR A 98 10.42 -18.36 -1.15
CA TYR A 98 10.59 -18.82 0.22
C TYR A 98 10.90 -17.66 1.17
N GLY A 99 10.85 -17.94 2.47
CA GLY A 99 11.14 -16.97 3.51
C GLY A 99 10.07 -15.89 3.62
N ASP A 100 10.50 -14.66 3.72
CA ASP A 100 9.64 -13.50 3.98
C ASP A 100 8.85 -13.03 2.75
N TYR A 101 8.98 -13.72 1.61
CA TYR A 101 8.35 -13.33 0.35
C TYR A 101 6.82 -13.33 0.45
N ASP A 102 6.24 -14.34 1.06
CA ASP A 102 4.79 -14.48 1.16
C ASP A 102 4.16 -13.32 1.93
N GLU A 103 4.78 -12.94 3.05
CA GLU A 103 4.29 -11.84 3.88
C GLU A 103 4.39 -10.49 3.13
N ALA A 104 5.56 -10.24 2.53
CA ALA A 104 5.80 -9.03 1.76
C ALA A 104 4.86 -8.93 0.55
N SER A 105 4.65 -10.02 -0.20
CA SER A 105 3.79 -10.03 -1.39
C SER A 105 2.32 -9.89 -1.05
N MET A 106 1.82 -10.51 0.04
CA MET A 106 0.44 -10.35 0.47
C MET A 106 0.17 -8.92 0.97
N PHE A 107 1.09 -8.33 1.73
CA PHE A 107 1.00 -6.92 2.07
C PHE A 107 1.01 -6.03 0.83
N SER A 108 1.91 -6.27 -0.11
CA SER A 108 2.02 -5.49 -1.34
C SER A 108 0.74 -5.53 -2.17
N TYR A 109 0.16 -6.72 -2.34
CA TYR A 109 -1.11 -6.90 -3.01
C TYR A 109 -2.25 -6.16 -2.29
N ALA A 110 -2.34 -6.29 -0.97
CA ALA A 110 -3.32 -5.58 -0.15
C ALA A 110 -3.19 -4.05 -0.30
N ALA A 111 -1.95 -3.53 -0.33
CA ALA A 111 -1.71 -2.11 -0.56
C ALA A 111 -2.20 -1.66 -1.93
N GLY A 112 -2.00 -2.45 -2.98
CA GLY A 112 -2.55 -2.19 -4.30
C GLY A 112 -4.08 -2.14 -4.31
N ARG A 113 -4.73 -3.06 -3.59
CA ARG A 113 -6.20 -3.08 -3.41
C ARG A 113 -6.70 -1.85 -2.66
N VAL A 114 -5.94 -1.37 -1.67
CA VAL A 114 -6.25 -0.10 -0.97
C VAL A 114 -6.21 1.08 -1.92
N VAL A 115 -5.19 1.17 -2.79
CA VAL A 115 -5.09 2.24 -3.80
C VAL A 115 -6.29 2.22 -4.75
N GLU A 116 -6.65 1.04 -5.27
CA GLU A 116 -7.82 0.89 -6.15
C GLU A 116 -9.10 1.34 -5.47
N SER A 117 -9.39 0.81 -4.28
CA SER A 117 -10.60 1.12 -3.51
C SER A 117 -10.68 2.62 -3.21
N PHE A 118 -9.58 3.21 -2.73
CA PHE A 118 -9.53 4.63 -2.41
C PHE A 118 -9.75 5.50 -3.64
N TYR A 119 -9.08 5.20 -4.75
CA TYR A 119 -9.21 5.94 -6.01
C TYR A 119 -10.64 5.90 -6.52
N ARG A 120 -11.23 4.71 -6.64
CA ARG A 120 -12.57 4.54 -7.18
C ARG A 120 -13.66 5.19 -6.33
N TYR A 121 -13.45 5.28 -5.01
CA TYR A 121 -14.42 5.87 -4.10
C TYR A 121 -14.29 7.39 -3.97
N ASN A 122 -13.08 7.93 -3.88
CA ASN A 122 -12.85 9.32 -3.51
C ASN A 122 -12.43 10.23 -4.67
N LEU A 123 -11.92 9.68 -5.78
CA LEU A 123 -11.24 10.44 -6.81
C LEU A 123 -11.92 10.28 -8.18
N THR A 124 -11.53 11.14 -9.11
CA THR A 124 -12.02 11.18 -10.49
C THR A 124 -10.84 11.19 -11.46
N GLU A 125 -11.12 11.04 -12.76
CA GLU A 125 -10.10 11.10 -13.83
C GLU A 125 -9.32 12.41 -13.88
N THR A 126 -9.83 13.47 -13.27
CA THR A 126 -9.15 14.78 -13.19
C THR A 126 -8.10 14.83 -12.10
N ASP A 127 -8.18 13.94 -11.11
CA ASP A 127 -7.23 13.86 -10.01
C ASP A 127 -5.96 13.17 -10.48
N LYS A 128 -4.81 13.79 -10.18
CA LYS A 128 -3.51 13.25 -10.55
C LYS A 128 -2.90 12.50 -9.36
N VAL A 129 -2.83 11.20 -9.49
CA VAL A 129 -2.35 10.30 -8.43
C VAL A 129 -1.09 9.57 -8.87
N VAL A 130 -0.15 9.47 -7.96
CA VAL A 130 1.08 8.68 -8.15
C VAL A 130 1.19 7.68 -7.01
N TYR A 131 1.25 6.41 -7.34
CA TYR A 131 1.57 5.32 -6.42
C TYR A 131 3.07 5.03 -6.48
N GLN A 132 3.79 5.29 -5.39
CA GLN A 132 5.21 4.99 -5.29
C GLN A 132 5.44 3.74 -4.44
N ALA A 133 5.90 2.69 -5.07
CA ALA A 133 6.31 1.45 -4.44
C ALA A 133 7.82 1.47 -4.12
N HIS A 134 8.20 0.97 -2.95
CA HIS A 134 9.59 0.95 -2.48
C HIS A 134 10.05 -0.48 -2.25
N GLU A 135 11.14 -0.86 -2.90
CA GLU A 135 11.80 -2.17 -2.82
C GLU A 135 10.97 -3.32 -3.37
N TRP A 136 11.61 -4.47 -3.55
CA TRP A 136 10.97 -5.68 -4.06
C TRP A 136 9.72 -6.08 -3.25
N MET A 137 9.73 -5.79 -1.96
CA MET A 137 8.61 -6.08 -1.04
C MET A 137 7.28 -5.42 -1.43
N THR A 138 7.31 -4.39 -2.26
CA THR A 138 6.11 -3.65 -2.67
C THR A 138 5.84 -3.73 -4.18
N GLY A 139 6.60 -4.54 -4.91
CA GLY A 139 6.52 -4.65 -6.37
C GLY A 139 5.20 -5.25 -6.86
N MET A 140 4.67 -6.26 -6.18
CA MET A 140 3.41 -6.92 -6.58
C MET A 140 2.23 -5.94 -6.58
N GLY A 141 2.15 -5.06 -5.59
CA GLY A 141 1.13 -4.01 -5.54
C GLY A 141 1.26 -3.00 -6.68
N ALA A 142 2.50 -2.68 -7.09
CA ALA A 142 2.72 -1.79 -8.23
C ALA A 142 2.21 -2.40 -9.54
N LEU A 143 2.46 -3.69 -9.77
CA LEU A 143 1.93 -4.43 -10.93
C LEU A 143 0.41 -4.47 -10.89
N TYR A 144 -0.17 -4.76 -9.73
CA TYR A 144 -1.62 -4.75 -9.55
C TYR A 144 -2.24 -3.40 -9.90
N VAL A 145 -1.72 -2.30 -9.33
CA VAL A 145 -2.24 -0.94 -9.56
C VAL A 145 -2.14 -0.55 -11.03
N GLN A 146 -1.02 -0.87 -11.68
CA GLN A 146 -0.81 -0.56 -13.09
C GLN A 146 -1.89 -1.16 -14.01
N GLU A 147 -2.43 -2.31 -13.65
CA GLU A 147 -3.48 -2.98 -14.43
C GLU A 147 -4.89 -2.59 -13.97
N ALA A 148 -5.13 -2.61 -12.63
CA ALA A 148 -6.46 -2.38 -12.08
C ALA A 148 -6.89 -0.91 -12.14
N VAL A 149 -5.93 0.03 -12.04
CA VAL A 149 -6.18 1.48 -12.02
C VAL A 149 -5.16 2.20 -12.91
N PRO A 150 -5.25 2.07 -14.25
CA PRO A 150 -4.27 2.64 -15.18
C PRO A 150 -4.21 4.17 -15.14
N GLU A 151 -5.18 4.83 -14.53
CA GLU A 151 -5.22 6.28 -14.29
C GLU A 151 -4.21 6.72 -13.23
N VAL A 152 -3.80 5.80 -12.35
CA VAL A 152 -2.78 6.04 -11.33
C VAL A 152 -1.40 5.78 -11.92
N ALA A 153 -0.55 6.80 -11.94
CA ALA A 153 0.84 6.61 -12.34
C ALA A 153 1.59 5.80 -11.27
N THR A 154 2.40 4.83 -11.70
CA THR A 154 3.20 3.99 -10.80
C THR A 154 4.68 4.33 -10.89
N ILE A 155 5.35 4.44 -9.74
CA ILE A 155 6.80 4.58 -9.63
C ILE A 155 7.33 3.46 -8.75
N PHE A 156 8.36 2.77 -9.23
CA PHE A 156 9.06 1.76 -8.46
C PHE A 156 10.46 2.27 -8.09
N THR A 157 10.81 2.24 -6.81
CA THR A 157 12.08 2.74 -6.29
C THR A 157 12.83 1.62 -5.57
N THR A 158 14.03 1.31 -6.04
CA THR A 158 14.96 0.40 -5.38
C THR A 158 15.98 1.20 -4.55
N HIS A 159 16.32 0.71 -3.37
CA HIS A 159 17.32 1.30 -2.47
C HIS A 159 18.56 0.41 -2.35
N ALA A 160 18.39 -0.91 -2.52
CA ALA A 160 19.48 -1.87 -2.55
C ALA A 160 19.40 -2.72 -3.81
N THR A 161 20.51 -2.86 -4.50
CA THR A 161 20.66 -3.69 -5.69
C THR A 161 21.65 -4.82 -5.43
N SER A 162 21.65 -5.86 -6.24
CA SER A 162 22.59 -6.98 -6.09
C SER A 162 24.08 -6.58 -6.21
N SER A 163 24.35 -5.38 -6.75
CA SER A 163 25.71 -4.82 -6.80
C SER A 163 26.19 -4.27 -5.45
N ASP A 164 25.28 -4.04 -4.51
CA ASP A 164 25.58 -3.49 -3.20
C ASP A 164 25.87 -4.59 -2.15
N VAL A 165 25.68 -5.85 -2.54
CA VAL A 165 25.95 -7.03 -1.72
C VAL A 165 27.28 -7.65 -2.12
N ARG A 166 28.40 -7.04 -1.68
CA ARG A 166 29.74 -7.64 -1.71
C ARG A 166 30.39 -7.58 -0.35
#